data_a7d611f896bbaed8af96d4eca8bf8f92
#
_entry.id   a7d611f896bbaed8af96d4eca8bf8f92
#
_cell.length_a   1.000
_cell.length_b   1.000
_cell.length_c   1.000
_cell.angle_alpha   90.00
_cell.angle_beta   90.00
_cell.angle_gamma   90.00
#
_symmetry.space_group_name_H-M   'P 1'
#
loop_
_entity.id
_entity.type
_entity.pdbx_description
1 polymer ?
#
loop_
_entity_poly.entity_id
_entity_poly.type
_entity_poly.pdbx_seq_one_letter_code
_entity_poly.pdbx_strand_id
1 'polypeptide(L)'
;RRVLFRSTYSAGKIPSVPERGFVMTNRGAANLNVEVSKPTDSDKVTDISISLERVVAKIEVTQTQETFPLKDPAGKTYCTVKLNNFRMLNLATEFYTFRHTAVLTSLQEPDSYTDENFGNINDNDGYVIDPYFFKKTVEGAKDFKNEDGFFAQALVQLNIDDSNWAGMAPANSWSRIYCLENCMFRPAQLNAYTTGVMFKASLDIATDRVFNESGETVSNPSNWPTNLFYFNYNFYTSVNAIRKLALNNLPGDITDNSTTEELAKYSIKRFKKTENYACYYNYWIKHEDNNNDTEMGVMEFGIVRNNIYRLSVNKVAGLGSGEPFIEPEQPDEYKAELNINIDVFPWAVRNQDVELE
;
A
#
# COMPACT_ATOMS: atom_id res chain seq x y z
N ARG A 1 17.34 25.96 -9.54
CA ARG A 1 16.72 26.26 -8.23
C ARG A 1 15.75 25.11 -7.95
N ARG A 2 16.05 24.23 -7.00
CA ARG A 2 15.10 23.24 -6.49
C ARG A 2 13.95 23.99 -5.83
N VAL A 3 12.78 23.97 -6.42
CA VAL A 3 11.56 24.44 -5.77
C VAL A 3 10.91 23.20 -5.19
N LEU A 4 11.24 22.89 -3.95
CA LEU A 4 10.51 21.90 -3.16
C LEU A 4 9.20 22.54 -2.73
N PHE A 5 8.11 22.18 -3.39
CA PHE A 5 6.78 22.45 -2.86
C PHE A 5 6.48 21.38 -1.81
N ARG A 6 6.62 21.72 -0.54
CA ARG A 6 6.02 20.93 0.53
C ARG A 6 4.51 21.01 0.36
N SER A 7 3.89 19.95 -0.12
CA SER A 7 2.49 19.78 0.13
C SER A 7 2.36 19.34 1.58
N THR A 8 2.04 20.26 2.48
CA THR A 8 1.64 19.92 3.83
C THR A 8 0.27 19.24 3.76
N TYR A 9 0.25 17.93 3.52
CA TYR A 9 -0.89 17.14 3.92
C TYR A 9 -0.90 17.18 5.45
N SER A 10 -1.94 17.77 6.02
CA SER A 10 -2.17 17.66 7.47
C SER A 10 -2.17 16.20 7.82
N ALA A 11 -1.23 15.78 8.66
CA ALA A 11 -1.15 14.39 9.15
C ALA A 11 -2.55 13.97 9.59
N GLY A 12 -3.06 12.88 9.04
CA GLY A 12 -4.32 12.28 9.45
C GLY A 12 -5.56 12.55 8.60
N LYS A 13 -5.50 13.35 7.55
CA LYS A 13 -6.63 13.46 6.61
C LYS A 13 -6.29 12.80 5.28
N ILE A 14 -7.08 11.78 4.94
CA ILE A 14 -7.12 11.24 3.58
C ILE A 14 -7.45 12.42 2.67
N PRO A 15 -6.63 12.71 1.63
CA PRO A 15 -6.91 13.81 0.73
C PRO A 15 -8.25 13.55 0.04
N SER A 16 -9.30 14.21 0.49
CA SER A 16 -10.50 14.41 -0.33
C SER A 16 -10.08 15.18 -1.58
N VAL A 17 -10.83 15.04 -2.67
CA VAL A 17 -10.62 15.80 -3.91
C VAL A 17 -10.24 17.25 -3.56
N PRO A 18 -9.08 17.76 -3.99
CA PRO A 18 -8.68 19.12 -3.65
C PRO A 18 -9.75 20.09 -4.15
N GLU A 19 -10.25 20.96 -3.29
CA GLU A 19 -11.27 21.95 -3.64
C GLU A 19 -10.82 22.88 -4.79
N ARG A 20 -9.52 22.96 -5.04
CA ARG A 20 -8.89 23.84 -6.03
C ARG A 20 -8.26 23.13 -7.23
N GLY A 21 -8.53 21.82 -7.41
CA GLY A 21 -7.94 21.02 -8.48
C GLY A 21 -6.54 20.48 -8.16
N PHE A 22 -5.94 19.80 -9.12
CA PHE A 22 -4.61 19.19 -8.97
C PHE A 22 -3.54 20.10 -9.53
N VAL A 23 -2.36 20.11 -8.89
CA VAL A 23 -1.16 20.68 -9.50
C VAL A 23 -0.84 19.85 -10.74
N MET A 24 -0.68 20.53 -11.86
CA MET A 24 -0.30 19.95 -13.14
C MET A 24 0.98 20.59 -13.63
N THR A 25 1.82 19.80 -14.26
CA THR A 25 3.08 20.26 -14.82
C THR A 25 3.22 19.81 -16.27
N ASN A 26 4.12 20.42 -17.02
CA ASN A 26 4.44 19.94 -18.34
C ASN A 26 5.04 18.52 -18.25
N ARG A 27 4.52 17.59 -19.07
CA ARG A 27 5.04 16.23 -19.16
C ARG A 27 6.40 16.16 -19.84
N GLY A 28 6.69 17.09 -20.72
CA GLY A 28 7.97 17.17 -21.43
C GLY A 28 9.03 18.00 -20.70
N ALA A 29 9.99 18.51 -21.47
CA ALA A 29 11.11 19.31 -21.00
C ALA A 29 10.67 20.45 -20.05
N ALA A 30 11.50 20.71 -19.03
CA ALA A 30 11.28 21.80 -18.08
C ALA A 30 11.21 23.19 -18.76
N ASN A 31 11.72 23.31 -19.97
CA ASN A 31 11.75 24.52 -20.75
C ASN A 31 11.09 24.32 -22.11
N LEU A 32 9.92 24.86 -22.30
CA LEU A 32 9.32 25.01 -23.62
C LEU A 32 9.90 26.28 -24.23
N ASN A 33 10.91 26.17 -25.09
CA ASN A 33 11.42 27.30 -25.86
C ASN A 33 10.56 27.46 -27.11
N VAL A 34 9.68 28.43 -27.10
CA VAL A 34 8.90 28.79 -28.28
C VAL A 34 9.53 30.06 -28.89
N GLU A 35 10.05 29.97 -30.10
CA GLU A 35 10.42 31.15 -30.87
C GLU A 35 9.14 31.87 -31.33
N VAL A 36 8.81 32.93 -30.62
CA VAL A 36 7.75 33.83 -31.06
C VAL A 36 8.37 34.76 -32.09
N SER A 37 8.22 34.44 -33.36
CA SER A 37 8.54 35.40 -34.45
C SER A 37 7.61 36.57 -34.33
N LYS A 38 8.13 37.82 -34.41
CA LYS A 38 7.27 39.02 -34.54
C LYS A 38 6.33 38.80 -35.70
N PRO A 39 5.01 38.91 -35.52
CA PRO A 39 4.08 38.77 -36.59
C PRO A 39 4.35 39.94 -37.59
N THR A 40 4.82 39.61 -38.76
CA THR A 40 4.86 40.52 -39.91
C THR A 40 3.51 40.55 -40.62
N ASP A 41 2.62 39.65 -40.27
CA ASP A 41 1.23 39.55 -40.74
C ASP A 41 0.31 39.36 -39.54
N SER A 42 -0.71 40.19 -39.42
CA SER A 42 -1.65 40.22 -38.29
C SER A 42 -2.51 38.95 -38.16
N ASP A 43 -2.37 37.98 -39.08
CA ASP A 43 -3.24 36.80 -39.15
C ASP A 43 -2.54 35.48 -38.88
N LYS A 44 -1.27 35.49 -38.41
CA LYS A 44 -0.57 34.26 -38.05
C LYS A 44 -0.60 34.02 -36.56
N VAL A 45 -1.50 33.19 -36.13
CA VAL A 45 -1.50 32.63 -34.78
C VAL A 45 -0.45 31.51 -34.70
N THR A 46 0.38 31.52 -33.65
CA THR A 46 1.32 30.43 -33.41
C THR A 46 0.64 29.42 -32.48
N ASP A 47 0.30 28.26 -32.99
CA ASP A 47 -0.24 27.17 -32.18
C ASP A 47 0.83 26.53 -31.34
N ILE A 48 0.58 26.44 -30.03
CA ILE A 48 1.47 25.81 -29.03
C ILE A 48 0.72 24.64 -28.39
N SER A 49 1.24 23.42 -28.55
CA SER A 49 0.73 22.26 -27.85
C SER A 49 1.56 21.96 -26.60
N ILE A 50 0.89 21.86 -25.46
CA ILE A 50 1.50 21.52 -24.18
C ILE A 50 0.84 20.28 -23.62
N SER A 51 1.63 19.23 -23.36
CA SER A 51 1.16 18.03 -22.65
C SER A 51 1.29 18.22 -21.16
N LEU A 52 0.19 18.17 -20.44
CA LEU A 52 0.15 18.32 -19.00
C LEU A 52 -0.03 16.98 -18.30
N GLU A 53 0.66 16.80 -17.17
CA GLU A 53 0.49 15.67 -16.27
C GLU A 53 0.21 16.15 -14.85
N ARG A 54 -0.54 15.34 -14.08
CA ARG A 54 -0.78 15.59 -12.65
C ARG A 54 0.42 15.11 -11.85
N VAL A 55 0.79 15.86 -10.82
CA VAL A 55 1.87 15.45 -9.90
C VAL A 55 1.44 14.34 -8.93
N VAL A 56 0.17 13.98 -8.91
CA VAL A 56 -0.41 12.94 -8.06
C VAL A 56 -0.81 11.72 -8.88
N ALA A 57 -0.82 10.57 -8.21
CA ALA A 57 -1.50 9.37 -8.65
C ALA A 57 -2.86 9.24 -7.94
N LYS A 58 -3.75 8.46 -8.50
CA LYS A 58 -5.07 8.13 -7.97
C LYS A 58 -5.13 6.65 -7.63
N ILE A 59 -5.50 6.36 -6.39
CA ILE A 59 -5.73 4.99 -5.92
C ILE A 59 -7.24 4.80 -5.79
N GLU A 60 -7.77 3.78 -6.43
CA GLU A 60 -9.16 3.35 -6.35
C GLU A 60 -9.20 1.96 -5.71
N VAL A 61 -9.94 1.83 -4.60
CA VAL A 61 -10.05 0.58 -3.84
C VAL A 61 -11.49 0.09 -3.87
N THR A 62 -11.70 -1.19 -4.17
CA THR A 62 -13.00 -1.86 -4.17
C THR A 62 -12.89 -3.27 -3.62
N GLN A 63 -14.04 -3.90 -3.41
CA GLN A 63 -14.17 -5.32 -3.11
C GLN A 63 -15.28 -5.92 -3.99
N THR A 64 -15.14 -7.18 -4.38
CA THR A 64 -16.13 -7.84 -5.25
C THR A 64 -17.32 -8.40 -4.48
N GLN A 65 -17.19 -8.56 -3.17
CA GLN A 65 -18.25 -9.06 -2.29
C GLN A 65 -18.11 -8.46 -0.89
N GLU A 66 -19.22 -8.42 -0.14
CA GLU A 66 -19.27 -7.81 1.21
C GLU A 66 -18.56 -8.66 2.27
N THR A 67 -18.51 -9.97 2.06
CA THR A 67 -17.95 -10.92 3.01
C THR A 67 -17.21 -12.05 2.30
N PHE A 68 -16.17 -12.56 2.94
CA PHE A 68 -15.29 -13.59 2.41
C PHE A 68 -15.26 -14.80 3.36
N PRO A 69 -15.98 -15.89 3.06
CA PRO A 69 -15.95 -17.08 3.88
C PRO A 69 -14.63 -17.83 3.72
N LEU A 70 -13.95 -18.09 4.83
CA LEU A 70 -12.74 -18.90 4.91
C LEU A 70 -13.10 -20.33 5.25
N LYS A 71 -12.60 -21.27 4.45
CA LYS A 71 -12.92 -22.70 4.55
C LYS A 71 -11.69 -23.52 4.88
N ASP A 72 -11.91 -24.58 5.67
CA ASP A 72 -10.90 -25.61 5.90
C ASP A 72 -10.75 -26.53 4.67
N PRO A 73 -9.76 -27.43 4.63
CA PRO A 73 -9.58 -28.37 3.52
C PRO A 73 -10.78 -29.28 3.25
N ALA A 74 -11.66 -29.48 4.25
CA ALA A 74 -12.91 -30.24 4.08
C ALA A 74 -14.05 -29.39 3.49
N GLY A 75 -13.80 -28.10 3.22
CA GLY A 75 -14.77 -27.16 2.65
C GLY A 75 -15.72 -26.53 3.67
N LYS A 76 -15.54 -26.79 4.98
CA LYS A 76 -16.36 -26.20 6.04
C LYS A 76 -15.85 -24.80 6.41
N THR A 77 -16.75 -23.84 6.45
CA THR A 77 -16.41 -22.46 6.88
C THR A 77 -16.05 -22.45 8.36
N TYR A 78 -14.87 -21.89 8.69
CA TYR A 78 -14.42 -21.70 10.07
C TYR A 78 -14.48 -20.23 10.52
N CYS A 79 -14.48 -19.31 9.55
CA CYS A 79 -14.58 -17.87 9.81
C CYS A 79 -15.09 -17.17 8.56
N THR A 80 -15.78 -16.05 8.72
CA THR A 80 -16.12 -15.15 7.62
C THR A 80 -15.49 -13.79 7.88
N VAL A 81 -14.76 -13.27 6.90
CA VAL A 81 -14.07 -11.98 6.97
C VAL A 81 -14.92 -10.92 6.31
N LYS A 82 -15.10 -9.77 6.99
CA LYS A 82 -15.71 -8.57 6.43
C LYS A 82 -14.72 -7.43 6.46
N LEU A 83 -14.32 -6.92 5.29
CA LEU A 83 -13.46 -5.74 5.20
C LEU A 83 -14.30 -4.50 5.53
N ASN A 84 -13.91 -3.79 6.57
CA ASN A 84 -14.67 -2.62 7.07
C ASN A 84 -14.01 -1.31 6.66
N ASN A 85 -12.68 -1.26 6.77
CA ASN A 85 -11.91 -0.05 6.59
C ASN A 85 -10.58 -0.37 5.87
N PHE A 86 -10.00 0.66 5.30
CA PHE A 86 -8.63 0.61 4.80
C PHE A 86 -7.90 1.92 5.09
N ARG A 87 -6.59 1.87 5.02
CA ARG A 87 -5.72 3.04 5.10
C ARG A 87 -4.54 2.88 4.16
N MET A 88 -3.99 4.00 3.72
CA MET A 88 -2.75 3.98 2.95
C MET A 88 -1.54 3.89 3.89
N LEU A 89 -0.49 3.28 3.40
CA LEU A 89 0.79 3.12 4.05
C LEU A 89 1.86 3.83 3.22
N ASN A 90 2.89 4.37 3.89
CA ASN A 90 4.07 4.95 3.26
C ASN A 90 3.72 5.97 2.16
N LEU A 91 2.90 6.96 2.51
CA LEU A 91 2.57 8.07 1.61
C LEU A 91 3.71 9.08 1.57
N ALA A 92 4.31 9.29 0.39
CA ALA A 92 5.35 10.29 0.19
C ALA A 92 4.84 11.71 0.56
N THR A 93 5.71 12.49 1.23
CA THR A 93 5.40 13.85 1.70
C THR A 93 5.92 14.93 0.77
N GLU A 94 6.85 14.62 -0.11
CA GLU A 94 7.49 15.55 -1.03
C GLU A 94 7.44 15.03 -2.46
N PHE A 95 7.50 15.94 -3.42
CA PHE A 95 7.53 15.61 -4.83
C PHE A 95 8.39 16.62 -5.61
N TYR A 96 8.90 16.20 -6.76
CA TYR A 96 9.46 17.12 -7.74
C TYR A 96 8.35 17.79 -8.53
N THR A 97 8.41 19.12 -8.72
CA THR A 97 7.43 19.84 -9.54
C THR A 97 7.39 19.27 -10.96
N PHE A 98 8.54 19.11 -11.58
CA PHE A 98 8.68 18.44 -12.87
C PHE A 98 9.10 16.99 -12.65
N ARG A 99 8.74 16.12 -13.57
CA ARG A 99 9.15 14.72 -13.50
C ARG A 99 10.67 14.61 -13.56
N HIS A 100 11.24 13.82 -12.68
CA HIS A 100 12.65 13.44 -12.70
C HIS A 100 12.77 11.97 -13.09
N THR A 101 13.80 11.64 -13.84
CA THR A 101 14.11 10.26 -14.22
C THR A 101 15.58 9.97 -13.94
N ALA A 102 15.89 8.73 -13.67
CA ALA A 102 17.25 8.20 -13.61
C ALA A 102 17.40 7.07 -14.62
N VAL A 103 18.53 7.03 -15.30
CA VAL A 103 18.90 5.87 -16.12
C VAL A 103 19.53 4.84 -15.19
N LEU A 104 19.05 3.61 -15.25
CA LEU A 104 19.60 2.48 -14.52
C LEU A 104 20.45 1.68 -15.48
N THR A 105 21.78 1.71 -15.34
CA THR A 105 22.70 0.88 -16.14
C THR A 105 22.85 -0.52 -15.54
N SER A 106 22.56 -0.67 -14.23
CA SER A 106 22.38 -1.98 -13.61
C SER A 106 21.00 -2.08 -12.98
N LEU A 107 20.40 -3.27 -13.00
CA LEU A 107 19.10 -3.53 -12.38
C LEU A 107 19.12 -3.41 -10.84
N GLN A 108 20.28 -3.17 -10.24
CA GLN A 108 20.48 -3.20 -8.79
C GLN A 108 20.65 -1.82 -8.15
N GLU A 109 21.33 -0.90 -8.86
CA GLU A 109 21.57 0.46 -8.35
C GLU A 109 21.55 1.48 -9.49
N PRO A 110 21.04 2.69 -9.27
CA PRO A 110 21.16 3.76 -10.26
C PRO A 110 22.62 4.21 -10.33
N ASP A 111 23.24 4.11 -11.48
CA ASP A 111 24.68 4.42 -11.66
C ASP A 111 25.00 5.90 -11.50
N SER A 112 24.08 6.77 -11.80
CA SER A 112 24.23 8.20 -11.54
C SER A 112 22.91 8.93 -11.70
N TYR A 113 22.61 9.79 -10.75
CA TYR A 113 21.68 10.87 -10.92
C TYR A 113 22.44 12.08 -11.45
N THR A 114 22.15 12.49 -12.66
CA THR A 114 22.60 13.78 -13.19
C THR A 114 21.39 14.71 -13.27
N ASP A 115 21.48 15.88 -12.63
CA ASP A 115 20.48 16.96 -12.78
C ASP A 115 20.32 17.42 -14.26
N GLU A 116 21.21 16.97 -15.14
CA GLU A 116 21.20 17.28 -16.57
C GLU A 116 20.10 16.57 -17.36
N ASN A 117 19.51 15.51 -16.80
CA ASN A 117 18.38 14.82 -17.40
C ASN A 117 17.02 15.48 -17.10
N PHE A 118 17.02 16.72 -16.63
CA PHE A 118 15.85 17.53 -16.51
C PHE A 118 15.19 17.71 -17.89
N GLY A 119 14.10 17.00 -18.10
CA GLY A 119 13.22 17.23 -19.23
C GLY A 119 13.47 16.46 -20.51
N ASN A 120 14.48 15.59 -20.58
CA ASN A 120 14.54 14.62 -21.65
C ASN A 120 13.87 13.31 -21.22
N ILE A 121 12.56 13.36 -21.08
CA ILE A 121 11.77 12.14 -20.93
C ILE A 121 11.55 11.58 -22.35
N ASN A 122 12.53 10.86 -22.85
CA ASN A 122 12.22 9.79 -23.76
C ASN A 122 11.55 8.72 -22.92
N ASP A 123 10.31 8.38 -23.23
CA ASP A 123 9.49 7.40 -22.49
C ASP A 123 10.16 6.02 -22.37
N ASN A 124 11.31 5.82 -22.96
CA ASN A 124 12.05 4.56 -23.07
C ASN A 124 13.36 4.49 -22.27
N ASP A 125 13.91 5.57 -21.75
CA ASP A 125 15.29 5.59 -21.30
C ASP A 125 15.50 5.92 -19.81
N GLY A 126 14.43 6.08 -19.00
CA GLY A 126 14.59 6.44 -17.61
C GLY A 126 13.42 6.07 -16.72
N TYR A 127 13.75 5.64 -15.50
CA TYR A 127 12.78 5.36 -14.46
C TYR A 127 12.46 6.62 -13.67
N VAL A 128 11.19 6.81 -13.35
CA VAL A 128 10.75 7.95 -12.53
C VAL A 128 11.32 7.83 -11.13
N ILE A 129 11.84 8.96 -10.61
CA ILE A 129 12.39 9.05 -9.26
C ILE A 129 11.68 10.14 -8.47
N ASP A 130 11.54 9.91 -7.16
CA ASP A 130 11.05 10.89 -6.19
C ASP A 130 12.20 11.52 -5.39
N PRO A 131 11.96 12.56 -4.56
CA PRO A 131 13.01 13.24 -3.78
C PRO A 131 13.77 12.35 -2.80
N TYR A 132 13.22 11.21 -2.43
CA TYR A 132 13.80 10.27 -1.48
C TYR A 132 14.37 9.01 -2.11
N PHE A 133 14.29 8.87 -3.44
CA PHE A 133 14.69 7.68 -4.17
C PHE A 133 16.07 7.15 -3.74
N PHE A 134 17.09 8.02 -3.71
CA PHE A 134 18.46 7.64 -3.36
C PHE A 134 18.72 7.47 -1.85
N LYS A 135 17.74 7.78 -1.02
CA LYS A 135 17.83 7.63 0.44
C LYS A 135 17.22 6.31 0.93
N LYS A 136 16.46 5.63 0.08
CA LYS A 136 15.84 4.34 0.37
C LYS A 136 16.87 3.25 0.14
N THR A 137 17.43 2.69 1.21
CA THR A 137 18.46 1.66 1.15
C THR A 137 18.05 0.42 1.94
N VAL A 138 18.61 -0.74 1.59
CA VAL A 138 18.33 -1.99 2.30
C VAL A 138 18.75 -1.87 3.77
N GLU A 139 19.88 -1.25 4.05
CA GLU A 139 20.35 -1.05 5.44
C GLU A 139 19.43 -0.08 6.21
N GLY A 140 18.96 0.99 5.55
CA GLY A 140 18.05 1.94 6.16
C GLY A 140 16.67 1.35 6.50
N ALA A 141 16.26 0.27 5.84
CA ALA A 141 14.98 -0.40 6.13
C ALA A 141 14.97 -1.06 7.51
N LYS A 142 16.13 -1.51 8.02
CA LYS A 142 16.26 -2.16 9.34
C LYS A 142 15.90 -1.22 10.49
N ASP A 143 16.36 0.03 10.37
CA ASP A 143 16.17 1.07 11.35
C ASP A 143 15.10 2.07 10.91
N PHE A 144 14.24 1.66 9.97
CA PHE A 144 13.23 2.54 9.42
C PHE A 144 12.31 3.06 10.51
N LYS A 145 12.54 4.31 10.84
CA LYS A 145 11.70 5.13 11.71
C LYS A 145 11.25 6.30 10.87
N ASN A 146 9.99 6.58 10.85
CA ASN A 146 9.44 7.72 10.10
C ASN A 146 9.93 9.10 10.62
N GLU A 147 11.01 9.15 11.37
CA GLU A 147 11.60 10.36 11.94
C GLU A 147 12.18 11.30 10.85
N ASP A 148 12.53 10.73 9.68
CA ASP A 148 13.11 11.49 8.56
C ASP A 148 12.07 12.17 7.67
N GLY A 149 10.78 12.03 7.94
CA GLY A 149 9.72 12.72 7.22
C GLY A 149 9.48 12.26 5.79
N PHE A 150 9.93 11.05 5.41
CA PHE A 150 9.68 10.49 4.07
C PHE A 150 8.20 10.29 3.81
N PHE A 151 7.48 9.81 4.83
CA PHE A 151 6.10 9.39 4.70
C PHE A 151 5.19 10.03 5.75
N ALA A 152 4.02 10.46 5.33
CA ALA A 152 2.99 11.00 6.22
C ALA A 152 2.36 9.93 7.13
N GLN A 153 2.42 8.68 6.72
CA GLN A 153 1.83 7.55 7.44
C GLN A 153 2.70 6.32 7.25
N ALA A 154 3.70 6.17 8.11
CA ALA A 154 4.40 4.90 8.24
C ALA A 154 3.84 4.12 9.42
N LEU A 155 3.91 2.80 9.35
CA LEU A 155 3.35 1.92 10.38
C LEU A 155 3.96 2.12 11.77
N VAL A 156 5.21 2.50 11.85
CA VAL A 156 5.90 2.73 13.12
C VAL A 156 5.26 3.87 13.92
N GLN A 157 4.55 4.79 13.26
CA GLN A 157 3.77 5.85 13.92
C GLN A 157 2.30 5.47 14.14
N LEU A 158 1.91 4.24 13.91
CA LEU A 158 0.56 3.78 14.16
C LEU A 158 0.27 3.71 15.66
N ASN A 159 0.10 4.86 16.29
CA ASN A 159 -0.95 4.94 17.27
C ASN A 159 -2.23 4.56 16.52
N ILE A 160 -2.82 3.45 16.91
CA ILE A 160 -4.04 2.89 16.32
C ILE A 160 -5.22 3.81 16.67
N ASP A 161 -5.10 5.07 16.31
CA ASP A 161 -6.18 6.02 16.40
C ASP A 161 -7.08 5.75 15.19
N ASP A 162 -8.34 5.47 15.44
CA ASP A 162 -9.36 5.17 14.42
C ASP A 162 -9.58 6.33 13.42
N SER A 163 -8.99 7.50 13.67
CA SER A 163 -9.21 8.72 12.87
C SER A 163 -8.69 8.65 11.43
N ASN A 164 -7.81 7.70 11.10
CA ASN A 164 -7.12 7.63 9.80
C ASN A 164 -7.61 6.49 8.89
N TRP A 165 -8.70 5.85 9.26
CA TRP A 165 -9.28 4.77 8.48
C TRP A 165 -10.40 5.28 7.57
N ALA A 166 -10.30 5.00 6.27
CA ALA A 166 -11.41 5.18 5.33
C ALA A 166 -12.33 3.97 5.38
N GLY A 167 -13.62 4.19 5.32
CA GLY A 167 -14.59 3.10 5.17
C GLY A 167 -14.43 2.41 3.81
N MET A 168 -14.55 1.08 3.78
CA MET A 168 -14.68 0.35 2.53
C MET A 168 -15.97 0.75 1.82
N ALA A 169 -15.90 1.00 0.53
CA ALA A 169 -17.09 1.16 -0.28
C ALA A 169 -17.87 -0.17 -0.36
N PRO A 170 -19.20 -0.11 -0.57
CA PRO A 170 -19.99 -1.30 -0.89
C PRO A 170 -19.38 -2.09 -2.06
N ALA A 171 -19.66 -3.39 -2.12
CA ALA A 171 -19.16 -4.26 -3.18
C ALA A 171 -19.40 -3.64 -4.57
N ASN A 172 -18.39 -3.72 -5.41
CA ASN A 172 -18.36 -3.13 -6.77
C ASN A 172 -18.49 -1.59 -6.81
N SER A 173 -18.27 -0.91 -5.70
CA SER A 173 -18.14 0.55 -5.62
C SER A 173 -16.70 0.92 -5.27
N TRP A 174 -16.30 2.17 -5.56
CA TRP A 174 -14.92 2.61 -5.45
C TRP A 174 -14.73 3.67 -4.36
N SER A 175 -13.81 3.40 -3.43
CA SER A 175 -13.20 4.42 -2.59
C SER A 175 -11.98 5.01 -3.30
N ARG A 176 -11.76 6.32 -3.19
CA ARG A 176 -10.73 7.04 -3.94
C ARG A 176 -9.81 7.82 -3.02
N ILE A 177 -8.50 7.67 -3.25
CA ILE A 177 -7.46 8.42 -2.54
C ILE A 177 -6.47 8.93 -3.58
N TYR A 178 -5.81 10.05 -3.27
CA TYR A 178 -4.73 10.60 -4.09
C TYR A 178 -3.44 10.60 -3.30
N CYS A 179 -2.33 10.28 -3.94
CA CYS A 179 -1.01 10.28 -3.32
C CYS A 179 0.05 10.83 -4.27
N LEU A 180 1.19 11.18 -3.72
CA LEU A 180 2.36 11.57 -4.48
C LEU A 180 3.07 10.32 -5.02
N GLU A 181 3.97 10.53 -5.97
CA GLU A 181 4.83 9.45 -6.44
C GLU A 181 5.77 8.99 -5.33
N ASN A 182 6.01 7.69 -5.33
CA ASN A 182 6.91 7.00 -4.40
C ASN A 182 7.58 5.86 -5.15
N CYS A 183 8.81 6.08 -5.57
CA CYS A 183 9.58 5.18 -6.41
C CYS A 183 10.84 4.73 -5.68
N MET A 184 11.32 3.54 -6.00
CA MET A 184 12.54 3.01 -5.41
C MET A 184 13.23 2.07 -6.40
N PHE A 185 14.53 1.93 -6.26
CA PHE A 185 15.28 0.96 -7.04
C PHE A 185 15.03 -0.46 -6.53
N ARG A 186 15.34 -1.45 -7.36
CA ARG A 186 14.97 -2.84 -7.16
C ARG A 186 15.24 -3.40 -5.74
N PRO A 187 16.45 -3.30 -5.15
CA PRO A 187 16.72 -3.80 -3.80
C PRO A 187 15.99 -3.07 -2.68
N ALA A 188 15.49 -1.86 -2.93
CA ALA A 188 14.77 -1.06 -1.95
C ALA A 188 13.23 -1.18 -2.06
N GLN A 189 12.72 -2.11 -2.87
CA GLN A 189 11.31 -2.46 -2.91
C GLN A 189 10.97 -3.34 -1.70
N LEU A 190 10.89 -2.68 -0.55
CA LEU A 190 10.71 -3.27 0.78
C LEU A 190 9.49 -2.63 1.46
N ASN A 191 8.88 -3.41 2.34
CA ASN A 191 7.70 -2.98 3.10
C ASN A 191 7.89 -1.66 3.86
N ALA A 192 9.13 -1.32 4.22
CA ALA A 192 9.47 -0.03 4.84
C ALA A 192 9.20 1.18 3.93
N TYR A 193 9.28 1.02 2.62
CA TYR A 193 9.29 2.15 1.69
C TYR A 193 8.13 2.18 0.72
N THR A 194 7.63 1.03 0.32
CA THR A 194 6.60 0.93 -0.71
C THR A 194 5.26 1.44 -0.23
N THR A 195 4.59 2.24 -1.04
CA THR A 195 3.21 2.63 -0.75
C THR A 195 2.30 1.42 -0.85
N GLY A 196 1.53 1.20 0.21
CA GLY A 196 0.61 0.08 0.31
C GLY A 196 -0.75 0.47 0.86
N VAL A 197 -1.59 -0.54 1.00
CA VAL A 197 -2.91 -0.44 1.62
C VAL A 197 -2.99 -1.46 2.74
N MET A 198 -3.34 -1.01 3.95
CA MET A 198 -3.72 -1.89 5.04
C MET A 198 -5.24 -1.93 5.14
N PHE A 199 -5.80 -3.13 5.13
CA PHE A 199 -7.21 -3.37 5.36
C PHE A 199 -7.46 -3.77 6.81
N LYS A 200 -8.52 -3.22 7.42
CA LYS A 200 -9.04 -3.64 8.72
C LYS A 200 -10.35 -4.37 8.50
N ALA A 201 -10.42 -5.59 8.98
CA ALA A 201 -11.57 -6.46 8.87
C ALA A 201 -12.12 -6.84 10.24
N SER A 202 -13.39 -7.21 10.29
CA SER A 202 -13.99 -7.93 11.42
C SER A 202 -14.17 -9.41 11.08
N LEU A 203 -14.13 -10.24 12.09
CA LEU A 203 -14.24 -11.69 11.98
C LEU A 203 -15.58 -12.17 12.54
N ASP A 204 -16.33 -12.89 11.70
CA ASP A 204 -17.47 -13.72 12.15
C ASP A 204 -16.96 -15.15 12.28
N ILE A 205 -16.63 -15.54 13.52
CA ILE A 205 -16.00 -16.82 13.85
C ILE A 205 -17.09 -17.86 14.06
N ALA A 206 -16.97 -19.01 13.40
CA ALA A 206 -17.90 -20.11 13.56
C ALA A 206 -17.85 -20.65 15.01
N THR A 207 -18.98 -20.64 15.69
CA THR A 207 -19.07 -20.91 17.14
C THR A 207 -18.70 -22.36 17.50
N ASP A 208 -18.79 -23.29 16.56
CA ASP A 208 -18.36 -24.67 16.72
C ASP A 208 -16.84 -24.88 16.48
N ARG A 209 -16.11 -23.81 16.25
CA ARG A 209 -14.66 -23.80 16.01
C ARG A 209 -13.86 -23.15 17.13
N VAL A 210 -14.50 -22.79 18.26
CA VAL A 210 -13.81 -22.19 19.43
C VAL A 210 -13.75 -23.23 20.55
N PHE A 211 -12.52 -23.59 20.98
CA PHE A 211 -12.28 -24.67 21.95
C PHE A 211 -11.62 -24.13 23.24
N ASN A 212 -12.07 -24.65 24.38
CA ASN A 212 -11.41 -24.44 25.67
C ASN A 212 -10.29 -25.48 25.92
N GLU A 213 -9.61 -25.39 27.05
CA GLU A 213 -8.52 -26.31 27.42
C GLU A 213 -8.96 -27.76 27.66
N SER A 214 -10.25 -28.02 27.90
CA SER A 214 -10.82 -29.35 28.05
C SER A 214 -11.24 -29.98 26.71
N GLY A 215 -11.09 -29.23 25.60
CA GLY A 215 -11.51 -29.67 24.27
C GLY A 215 -13.00 -29.49 24.01
N GLU A 216 -13.70 -28.76 24.89
CA GLU A 216 -15.11 -28.47 24.74
C GLU A 216 -15.30 -27.23 23.88
N THR A 217 -16.34 -27.21 23.05
CA THR A 217 -16.70 -26.07 22.22
C THR A 217 -17.34 -24.96 23.07
N VAL A 218 -16.80 -23.73 22.97
CA VAL A 218 -17.39 -22.54 23.60
C VAL A 218 -18.31 -21.84 22.61
N SER A 219 -19.52 -22.39 22.45
CA SER A 219 -20.46 -21.95 21.40
C SER A 219 -21.09 -20.57 21.62
N ASN A 220 -21.06 -20.03 22.84
CA ASN A 220 -21.60 -18.70 23.11
C ASN A 220 -20.49 -17.62 23.03
N PRO A 221 -20.53 -16.68 22.06
CA PRO A 221 -19.53 -15.63 21.91
C PRO A 221 -19.37 -14.73 23.14
N SER A 222 -20.44 -14.58 23.96
CA SER A 222 -20.37 -13.80 25.20
C SER A 222 -19.36 -14.40 26.22
N ASN A 223 -19.17 -15.70 26.16
CA ASN A 223 -18.24 -16.43 27.04
C ASN A 223 -16.81 -16.50 26.49
N TRP A 224 -16.56 -15.95 25.30
CA TRP A 224 -15.20 -15.93 24.75
C TRP A 224 -14.32 -14.98 25.55
N PRO A 225 -13.03 -15.35 25.78
CA PRO A 225 -12.08 -14.54 26.54
C PRO A 225 -11.70 -13.27 25.78
N THR A 226 -10.90 -12.43 26.42
CA THR A 226 -10.37 -11.19 25.82
C THR A 226 -9.54 -11.47 24.57
N ASN A 227 -8.80 -12.58 24.55
CA ASN A 227 -8.01 -13.02 23.41
C ASN A 227 -8.49 -14.37 22.91
N LEU A 228 -8.63 -14.52 21.60
CA LEU A 228 -8.73 -15.81 20.95
C LEU A 228 -7.45 -16.07 20.15
N PHE A 229 -7.00 -17.33 20.16
CA PHE A 229 -5.81 -17.77 19.45
C PHE A 229 -6.20 -18.70 18.31
N TYR A 230 -5.83 -18.33 17.09
CA TYR A 230 -6.08 -19.14 15.92
C TYR A 230 -4.90 -20.06 15.64
N PHE A 231 -5.19 -21.32 15.39
CA PHE A 231 -4.25 -22.31 14.89
C PHE A 231 -4.98 -23.38 14.07
N ASN A 232 -4.53 -23.65 12.86
CA ASN A 232 -4.99 -24.74 12.01
C ASN A 232 -6.53 -24.84 11.90
N TYR A 233 -7.17 -23.78 11.38
CA TYR A 233 -8.62 -23.66 11.12
C TYR A 233 -9.52 -23.68 12.36
N ASN A 234 -8.96 -23.57 13.56
CA ASN A 234 -9.68 -23.51 14.82
C ASN A 234 -9.23 -22.32 15.66
N PHE A 235 -10.07 -21.91 16.60
CA PHE A 235 -9.79 -20.89 17.59
C PHE A 235 -9.76 -21.52 18.97
N TYR A 236 -8.92 -20.99 19.82
CA TYR A 236 -8.69 -21.49 21.16
C TYR A 236 -8.75 -20.36 22.18
N THR A 237 -9.27 -20.69 23.37
CA THR A 237 -9.41 -19.70 24.46
C THR A 237 -8.08 -19.35 25.14
N SER A 238 -7.02 -20.12 24.92
CA SER A 238 -5.67 -19.88 25.41
C SER A 238 -4.61 -20.59 24.56
N VAL A 239 -3.37 -20.17 24.65
CA VAL A 239 -2.21 -20.88 24.07
C VAL A 239 -2.05 -22.26 24.71
N ASN A 240 -2.43 -22.41 25.99
CA ASN A 240 -2.39 -23.70 26.66
C ASN A 240 -3.43 -24.69 26.08
N ALA A 241 -4.57 -24.21 25.61
CA ALA A 241 -5.53 -25.04 24.87
C ALA A 241 -4.92 -25.57 23.55
N ILE A 242 -4.20 -24.71 22.80
CA ILE A 242 -3.46 -25.16 21.60
C ILE A 242 -2.43 -26.24 21.97
N ARG A 243 -1.65 -26.00 23.02
CA ARG A 243 -0.62 -26.96 23.48
C ARG A 243 -1.20 -28.32 23.82
N LYS A 244 -2.36 -28.36 24.47
CA LYS A 244 -3.00 -29.63 24.88
C LYS A 244 -3.70 -30.34 23.72
N LEU A 245 -4.31 -29.59 22.80
CA LEU A 245 -5.27 -30.17 21.85
C LEU A 245 -4.71 -30.29 20.43
N ALA A 246 -3.75 -29.45 20.06
CA ALA A 246 -3.34 -29.30 18.67
C ALA A 246 -1.83 -29.32 18.42
N LEU A 247 -1.01 -28.83 19.36
CA LEU A 247 0.45 -28.68 19.21
C LEU A 247 1.20 -29.04 20.50
N ASN A 248 1.31 -30.35 20.78
CA ASN A 248 1.85 -30.87 22.04
C ASN A 248 3.33 -30.50 22.28
N ASN A 249 4.08 -30.18 21.23
CA ASN A 249 5.48 -29.77 21.29
C ASN A 249 5.67 -28.24 21.38
N LEU A 250 4.59 -27.46 21.57
CA LEU A 250 4.69 -26.03 21.76
C LEU A 250 5.49 -25.72 23.04
N PRO A 251 6.60 -24.95 22.98
CA PRO A 251 7.43 -24.64 24.15
C PRO A 251 6.62 -24.01 25.30
N GLY A 252 7.04 -24.28 26.53
CA GLY A 252 6.32 -23.84 27.72
C GLY A 252 6.39 -22.33 27.97
N ASP A 253 7.38 -21.65 27.43
CA ASP A 253 7.57 -20.21 27.45
C ASP A 253 6.64 -19.45 26.50
N ILE A 254 6.07 -20.12 25.49
CA ILE A 254 5.03 -19.56 24.63
C ILE A 254 3.71 -19.57 25.38
N THR A 255 3.18 -18.37 25.66
CA THR A 255 1.99 -18.16 26.50
C THR A 255 1.02 -17.16 25.86
N ASP A 256 -0.11 -16.91 26.50
CA ASP A 256 -1.09 -15.90 26.07
C ASP A 256 -0.50 -14.47 26.03
N ASN A 257 0.61 -14.23 26.72
CA ASN A 257 1.31 -12.94 26.77
C ASN A 257 2.49 -12.85 25.81
N SER A 258 2.81 -13.92 25.09
CA SER A 258 3.87 -13.89 24.07
C SER A 258 3.58 -12.85 22.99
N THR A 259 4.64 -12.28 22.41
CA THR A 259 4.50 -11.29 21.34
C THR A 259 3.90 -11.88 20.07
N THR A 260 3.42 -11.04 19.16
CA THR A 260 2.88 -11.48 17.87
C THR A 260 3.92 -12.23 17.05
N GLU A 261 5.19 -11.78 17.10
CA GLU A 261 6.32 -12.41 16.42
C GLU A 261 6.67 -13.78 17.00
N GLU A 262 6.61 -13.91 18.35
CA GLU A 262 6.83 -15.20 19.03
C GLU A 262 5.75 -16.21 18.65
N LEU A 263 4.48 -15.79 18.68
CA LEU A 263 3.35 -16.64 18.29
C LEU A 263 3.40 -17.02 16.80
N ALA A 264 3.81 -16.10 15.93
CA ALA A 264 3.90 -16.31 14.48
C ALA A 264 4.90 -17.43 14.12
N LYS A 265 5.99 -17.62 14.88
CA LYS A 265 6.95 -18.72 14.71
C LYS A 265 6.29 -20.11 14.74
N TYR A 266 5.14 -20.20 15.41
CA TYR A 266 4.34 -21.43 15.52
C TYR A 266 3.04 -21.37 14.72
N SER A 267 2.91 -20.40 13.81
CA SER A 267 1.70 -20.16 13.03
C SER A 267 0.46 -19.86 13.88
N ILE A 268 0.66 -19.32 15.07
CA ILE A 268 -0.41 -18.93 15.99
C ILE A 268 -0.69 -17.44 15.77
N LYS A 269 -1.97 -17.08 15.60
CA LYS A 269 -2.42 -15.67 15.48
C LYS A 269 -3.33 -15.34 16.66
N ARG A 270 -3.13 -14.17 17.30
CA ARG A 270 -3.94 -13.70 18.43
C ARG A 270 -4.89 -12.61 17.98
N PHE A 271 -6.17 -12.74 18.31
CA PHE A 271 -7.22 -11.75 18.01
C PHE A 271 -7.83 -11.22 19.32
N LYS A 272 -7.93 -9.89 19.45
CA LYS A 272 -8.42 -9.22 20.67
C LYS A 272 -9.90 -8.89 20.57
N LYS A 273 -10.67 -9.24 21.62
CA LYS A 273 -12.11 -8.92 21.72
C LYS A 273 -12.37 -7.41 21.77
N THR A 274 -11.48 -6.64 22.41
CA THR A 274 -11.57 -5.19 22.52
C THR A 274 -11.62 -4.48 21.15
N GLU A 275 -11.05 -5.10 20.14
CA GLU A 275 -11.05 -4.63 18.76
C GLU A 275 -12.09 -5.37 17.90
N ASN A 276 -13.07 -6.01 18.50
CA ASN A 276 -14.09 -6.82 17.83
C ASN A 276 -13.46 -7.93 16.96
N TYR A 277 -12.38 -8.54 17.45
CA TYR A 277 -11.55 -9.52 16.75
C TYR A 277 -11.07 -8.99 15.39
N ALA A 278 -10.59 -7.75 15.35
CA ALA A 278 -10.08 -7.14 14.13
C ALA A 278 -8.94 -7.97 13.52
N CYS A 279 -8.95 -8.01 12.20
CA CYS A 279 -7.96 -8.71 11.40
C CYS A 279 -7.39 -7.73 10.38
N TYR A 280 -6.07 -7.72 10.20
CA TYR A 280 -5.37 -6.75 9.38
C TYR A 280 -4.64 -7.45 8.24
N TYR A 281 -4.70 -6.84 7.06
CA TYR A 281 -4.06 -7.32 5.84
C TYR A 281 -3.31 -6.18 5.18
N ASN A 282 -2.08 -6.45 4.74
CA ASN A 282 -1.27 -5.50 3.98
C ASN A 282 -1.23 -5.91 2.51
N TYR A 283 -1.23 -4.92 1.63
CA TYR A 283 -1.01 -5.09 0.21
C TYR A 283 -0.12 -3.96 -0.31
N TRP A 284 0.99 -4.32 -0.95
CA TRP A 284 1.92 -3.38 -1.57
C TRP A 284 1.53 -3.15 -3.02
N ILE A 285 1.51 -1.89 -3.44
CA ILE A 285 0.97 -1.51 -4.74
C ILE A 285 2.01 -1.74 -5.81
N LYS A 286 1.69 -2.61 -6.77
CA LYS A 286 2.49 -2.84 -7.97
C LYS A 286 2.25 -1.75 -9.00
N HIS A 287 3.32 -1.27 -9.63
CA HIS A 287 3.27 -0.38 -10.79
C HIS A 287 3.37 -1.16 -12.09
N GLU A 288 4.32 -2.07 -12.18
CA GLU A 288 4.56 -2.91 -13.35
C GLU A 288 4.89 -4.33 -12.91
N ASP A 289 3.93 -5.24 -13.07
CA ASP A 289 4.12 -6.65 -12.69
C ASP A 289 4.93 -7.37 -13.79
N ASN A 290 6.08 -7.92 -13.43
CA ASN A 290 6.90 -8.73 -14.35
C ASN A 290 6.34 -10.15 -14.55
N ASN A 291 5.26 -10.53 -13.84
CA ASN A 291 4.65 -11.86 -13.80
C ASN A 291 5.63 -12.97 -13.35
N ASN A 292 6.62 -12.63 -12.55
CA ASN A 292 7.60 -13.57 -12.01
C ASN A 292 7.70 -13.45 -10.49
N ASP A 293 6.91 -14.21 -9.76
CA ASP A 293 6.86 -14.21 -8.28
C ASP A 293 8.19 -14.59 -7.59
N THR A 294 9.24 -14.93 -8.34
CA THR A 294 10.52 -15.36 -7.80
C THR A 294 11.64 -14.33 -7.99
N GLU A 295 11.39 -13.29 -8.78
CA GLU A 295 12.38 -12.28 -9.08
C GLU A 295 11.74 -10.89 -9.17
N MET A 296 12.10 -10.02 -8.22
CA MET A 296 11.66 -8.64 -8.18
C MET A 296 11.98 -7.90 -9.48
N GLY A 297 10.98 -7.30 -10.11
CA GLY A 297 11.15 -6.47 -11.30
C GLY A 297 11.72 -5.09 -10.97
N VAL A 298 12.19 -4.41 -12.00
CA VAL A 298 12.59 -3.00 -11.87
C VAL A 298 11.33 -2.16 -11.74
N MET A 299 11.20 -1.36 -10.67
CA MET A 299 9.99 -0.57 -10.37
C MET A 299 8.69 -1.39 -10.39
N GLU A 300 8.77 -2.66 -10.04
CA GLU A 300 7.59 -3.51 -9.94
C GLU A 300 6.62 -2.98 -8.87
N PHE A 301 7.16 -2.53 -7.76
CA PHE A 301 6.41 -1.84 -6.70
C PHE A 301 6.73 -0.36 -6.69
N GLY A 302 5.69 0.46 -6.50
CA GLY A 302 5.81 1.90 -6.41
C GLY A 302 4.60 2.64 -6.95
N ILE A 303 4.65 3.95 -6.80
CA ILE A 303 3.63 4.85 -7.31
C ILE A 303 4.26 5.86 -8.25
N VAL A 304 3.78 5.91 -9.46
CA VAL A 304 4.19 6.89 -10.47
C VAL A 304 3.06 7.90 -10.69
N ARG A 305 3.39 9.18 -10.71
CA ARG A 305 2.43 10.27 -10.93
C ARG A 305 1.60 10.05 -12.20
N ASN A 306 0.45 10.69 -12.25
CA ASN A 306 -0.46 10.68 -13.41
C ASN A 306 -0.96 9.28 -13.82
N ASN A 307 -0.96 8.31 -12.90
CA ASN A 307 -1.56 6.99 -13.08
C ASN A 307 -2.77 6.79 -12.17
N ILE A 308 -3.62 5.87 -12.56
CA ILE A 308 -4.74 5.37 -11.76
C ILE A 308 -4.46 3.91 -11.44
N TYR A 309 -4.37 3.58 -10.15
CA TYR A 309 -4.21 2.23 -9.64
C TYR A 309 -5.56 1.75 -9.12
N ARG A 310 -6.11 0.71 -9.72
CA ARG A 310 -7.37 0.09 -9.30
C ARG A 310 -7.10 -1.20 -8.58
N LEU A 311 -7.41 -1.22 -7.28
CA LEU A 311 -7.23 -2.36 -6.39
C LEU A 311 -8.59 -3.01 -6.14
N SER A 312 -8.78 -4.24 -6.59
CA SER A 312 -10.01 -4.99 -6.41
C SER A 312 -9.75 -6.23 -5.55
N VAL A 313 -10.26 -6.23 -4.32
CA VAL A 313 -10.18 -7.41 -3.46
C VAL A 313 -11.19 -8.44 -3.93
N ASN A 314 -10.69 -9.54 -4.49
CA ASN A 314 -11.51 -10.61 -5.07
C ASN A 314 -11.66 -11.79 -4.13
N LYS A 315 -10.65 -12.05 -3.30
CA LYS A 315 -10.61 -13.20 -2.40
C LYS A 315 -9.76 -12.90 -1.18
N VAL A 316 -10.17 -13.44 -0.05
CA VAL A 316 -9.35 -13.55 1.16
C VAL A 316 -8.91 -15.01 1.26
N ALA A 317 -7.60 -15.26 1.25
CA ALA A 317 -7.04 -16.60 1.22
C ALA A 317 -6.91 -17.22 2.62
N GLY A 318 -6.72 -16.38 3.65
CA GLY A 318 -6.54 -16.79 5.03
C GLY A 318 -6.81 -15.67 6.01
N LEU A 319 -6.57 -15.91 7.29
CA LEU A 319 -6.62 -14.88 8.30
C LEU A 319 -5.33 -14.05 8.27
N GLY A 320 -5.46 -12.74 8.23
CA GLY A 320 -4.35 -11.81 8.39
C GLY A 320 -3.81 -11.72 9.83
N SER A 321 -3.14 -10.66 10.18
CA SER A 321 -2.65 -10.40 11.53
C SER A 321 -3.79 -9.93 12.45
N GLY A 322 -3.77 -10.31 13.72
CA GLY A 322 -4.69 -9.75 14.73
C GLY A 322 -4.26 -8.38 15.27
N GLU A 323 -3.13 -7.88 14.83
CA GLU A 323 -2.59 -6.55 15.14
C GLU A 323 -2.03 -5.93 13.86
N PRO A 324 -2.07 -4.59 13.72
CA PRO A 324 -1.39 -3.92 12.62
C PRO A 324 0.11 -4.18 12.71
N PHE A 325 0.68 -4.76 11.68
CA PHE A 325 2.09 -5.15 11.66
C PHE A 325 2.67 -5.01 10.26
N ILE A 326 3.90 -4.52 10.16
CA ILE A 326 4.75 -4.62 8.98
C ILE A 326 6.11 -5.15 9.41
N GLU A 327 6.71 -5.93 8.54
CA GLU A 327 8.10 -6.36 8.60
C GLU A 327 8.93 -5.48 7.66
N PRO A 328 9.62 -4.43 8.17
CA PRO A 328 10.20 -3.39 7.31
C PRO A 328 11.19 -3.90 6.27
N GLU A 329 11.98 -4.90 6.62
CA GLU A 329 13.02 -5.48 5.76
C GLU A 329 12.47 -6.51 4.76
N GLN A 330 11.18 -6.86 4.85
CA GLN A 330 10.59 -7.86 3.99
C GLN A 330 10.45 -7.32 2.56
N PRO A 331 10.90 -8.06 1.54
CA PRO A 331 10.61 -7.73 0.15
C PRO A 331 9.11 -7.74 -0.15
N ASP A 332 8.67 -6.81 -1.00
CA ASP A 332 7.25 -6.58 -1.31
C ASP A 332 6.58 -7.74 -2.06
N GLU A 333 7.35 -8.62 -2.71
CA GLU A 333 6.83 -9.82 -3.40
C GLU A 333 6.26 -10.89 -2.46
N TYR A 334 6.45 -10.74 -1.16
CA TYR A 334 5.97 -11.76 -0.22
C TYR A 334 4.45 -11.88 -0.27
N LYS A 335 3.93 -13.10 -0.47
CA LYS A 335 2.50 -13.35 -0.70
C LYS A 335 1.65 -12.89 0.48
N ALA A 336 0.76 -11.96 0.22
CA ALA A 336 -0.26 -11.53 1.18
C ALA A 336 -1.40 -12.57 1.29
N GLU A 337 -2.07 -12.58 2.43
CA GLU A 337 -3.29 -13.39 2.67
C GLU A 337 -4.51 -12.91 1.85
N LEU A 338 -4.36 -11.82 1.11
CA LEU A 338 -5.34 -11.27 0.19
C LEU A 338 -4.97 -11.57 -1.26
N ASN A 339 -5.96 -11.88 -2.07
CA ASN A 339 -5.82 -11.87 -3.52
C ASN A 339 -6.46 -10.58 -4.04
N ILE A 340 -5.62 -9.69 -4.54
CA ILE A 340 -6.01 -8.39 -5.08
C ILE A 340 -5.59 -8.33 -6.54
N ASN A 341 -6.55 -8.05 -7.42
CA ASN A 341 -6.23 -7.66 -8.78
C ASN A 341 -5.90 -6.18 -8.80
N ILE A 342 -4.81 -5.83 -9.46
CA ILE A 342 -4.43 -4.47 -9.71
C ILE A 342 -4.47 -4.18 -11.22
N ASP A 343 -5.10 -3.07 -11.57
CA ASP A 343 -5.04 -2.50 -12.91
C ASP A 343 -4.40 -1.11 -12.83
N VAL A 344 -3.42 -0.85 -13.66
CA VAL A 344 -2.73 0.44 -13.76
C VAL A 344 -3.10 1.08 -15.09
N PHE A 345 -3.69 2.27 -15.02
CA PHE A 345 -4.10 3.02 -16.21
C PHE A 345 -3.42 4.39 -16.26
N PRO A 346 -2.93 4.83 -17.40
CA PRO A 346 -2.54 6.21 -17.56
C PRO A 346 -3.76 7.11 -17.33
N TRP A 347 -3.62 8.11 -16.48
CA TRP A 347 -4.65 9.11 -16.28
C TRP A 347 -4.71 9.96 -17.55
N ALA A 348 -5.85 9.96 -18.25
CA ALA A 348 -5.99 10.56 -19.57
C ALA A 348 -5.30 11.93 -19.69
N VAL A 349 -4.33 12.02 -20.60
CA VAL A 349 -3.70 13.28 -20.98
C VAL A 349 -4.75 14.07 -21.75
N ARG A 350 -5.11 15.27 -21.28
CA ARG A 350 -5.89 16.21 -22.05
C ARG A 350 -4.91 17.13 -22.75
N ASN A 351 -4.83 17.01 -24.07
CA ASN A 351 -4.21 18.02 -24.91
C ASN A 351 -5.19 19.19 -25.01
N GLN A 352 -4.71 20.37 -24.75
CA GLN A 352 -5.48 21.58 -24.90
C GLN A 352 -4.71 22.50 -25.85
N ASP A 353 -5.30 22.74 -27.00
CA ASP A 353 -4.80 23.76 -27.94
C ASP A 353 -5.23 25.12 -27.37
N VAL A 354 -4.27 25.99 -27.14
CA VAL A 354 -4.51 27.33 -26.63
C VAL A 354 -4.20 28.32 -27.74
N GLU A 355 -5.23 28.99 -28.21
CA GLU A 355 -5.09 30.16 -29.09
C GLU A 355 -4.86 31.38 -28.16
N LEU A 356 -3.75 32.07 -28.36
CA LEU A 356 -3.46 33.35 -27.70
C LEU A 356 -3.80 34.47 -28.70
N GLU A 357 -4.85 35.26 -28.39
CA GLU A 357 -5.19 36.48 -29.13
C GLU A 357 -4.28 37.66 -28.73
#